data_2bf8881324a761a66a0a55240279a67e
#
_entry.id   2bf8881324a761a66a0a55240279a67e
#
_cell.length_a   1.000
_cell.length_b   1.000
_cell.length_c   1.000
_cell.angle_alpha   90.00
_cell.angle_beta   90.00
_cell.angle_gamma   90.00
#
_symmetry.space_group_name_H-M   'P 1'
#
loop_
_entity.id
_entity.type
_entity.pdbx_description
1 polymer ?
#
loop_
_entity_poly.entity_id
_entity_poly.type
_entity_poly.pdbx_seq_one_letter_code
_entity_poly.pdbx_strand_id
1 'polypeptide(L)'
;MEDLTRLIISHERIENIKNNNLELSKEEAHYINKVMRIKNGKEIFIANGAGSLWKAIKVKNDCLEIIKLKKPYLFQEQEIYLLGIAVVIPKSGFEDILKMCTEIGIDFIQPLFSERQVNKNLNFSRKLLRWNSIIKEAVEQSERLWKPFI
;
A
#
# COMPACT_ATOMS: atom_id res chain seq x y z
N MET A 1 -14.11 -17.79 -2.68
CA MET A 1 -14.01 -16.32 -2.86
C MET A 1 -13.01 -16.13 -3.97
N GLU A 2 -13.34 -15.47 -5.07
CA GLU A 2 -12.33 -15.14 -6.08
C GLU A 2 -11.30 -14.23 -5.42
N ASP A 3 -10.04 -14.63 -5.52
CA ASP A 3 -8.89 -13.89 -4.99
C ASP A 3 -8.67 -12.66 -5.90
N LEU A 4 -9.42 -11.59 -5.64
CA LEU A 4 -9.36 -10.38 -6.44
C LEU A 4 -8.08 -9.62 -6.11
N THR A 5 -7.28 -9.37 -7.12
CA THR A 5 -6.08 -8.54 -6.99
C THR A 5 -6.40 -7.21 -6.33
N ARG A 6 -5.56 -6.82 -5.37
CA ARG A 6 -5.69 -5.56 -4.64
C ARG A 6 -4.57 -4.60 -5.05
N LEU A 7 -4.91 -3.32 -5.22
CA LEU A 7 -3.98 -2.23 -5.50
C LEU A 7 -4.19 -1.11 -4.48
N ILE A 8 -3.10 -0.62 -3.88
CA ILE A 8 -3.18 0.52 -2.98
C ILE A 8 -2.89 1.80 -3.75
N ILE A 9 -3.86 2.72 -3.67
CA ILE A 9 -3.79 4.08 -4.22
C ILE A 9 -3.87 5.06 -3.07
N SER A 10 -3.06 6.11 -3.07
CA SER A 10 -3.09 7.09 -1.99
C SER A 10 -4.47 7.74 -1.86
N HIS A 11 -4.86 8.03 -0.62
CA HIS A 11 -6.14 8.67 -0.29
C HIS A 11 -6.36 9.96 -1.09
N GLU A 12 -5.34 10.81 -1.16
CA GLU A 12 -5.35 12.05 -1.93
C GLU A 12 -5.68 11.85 -3.42
N ARG A 13 -5.12 10.80 -4.05
CA ARG A 13 -5.44 10.50 -5.46
C ARG A 13 -6.87 10.05 -5.64
N ILE A 14 -7.42 9.28 -4.68
CA ILE A 14 -8.81 8.81 -4.74
C ILE A 14 -9.77 9.99 -4.58
N GLU A 15 -9.50 10.93 -3.67
CA GLU A 15 -10.33 12.12 -3.49
C GLU A 15 -10.36 13.03 -4.73
N ASN A 16 -9.27 13.06 -5.49
CA ASN A 16 -9.15 13.87 -6.71
C ASN A 16 -9.73 13.20 -7.96
N ILE A 17 -10.31 11.99 -7.86
CA ILE A 17 -10.89 11.29 -9.00
C ILE A 17 -12.13 12.01 -9.52
N LYS A 18 -12.13 12.26 -10.82
CA LYS A 18 -13.29 12.79 -11.55
C LYS A 18 -13.94 11.67 -12.39
N ASN A 19 -15.28 11.64 -12.39
CA ASN A 19 -16.04 10.70 -13.23
C ASN A 19 -15.72 9.21 -12.99
N ASN A 20 -15.37 8.83 -11.76
CA ASN A 20 -15.00 7.46 -11.35
C ASN A 20 -13.76 6.86 -12.04
N ASN A 21 -13.08 7.61 -12.89
CA ASN A 21 -11.92 7.13 -13.64
C ASN A 21 -10.62 7.41 -12.87
N LEU A 22 -9.90 6.36 -12.56
CA LEU A 22 -8.57 6.41 -11.95
C LEU A 22 -7.52 6.15 -13.02
N GLU A 23 -6.71 7.15 -13.31
CA GLU A 23 -5.51 7.00 -14.13
C GLU A 23 -4.39 6.34 -13.31
N LEU A 24 -3.82 5.29 -13.86
CA LEU A 24 -2.71 4.55 -13.24
C LEU A 24 -1.37 5.21 -13.54
N SER A 25 -0.46 5.19 -12.57
CA SER A 25 0.94 5.50 -12.83
C SER A 25 1.56 4.44 -13.76
N LYS A 26 2.73 4.74 -14.32
CA LYS A 26 3.46 3.78 -15.18
C LYS A 26 3.78 2.48 -14.43
N GLU A 27 4.14 2.58 -13.16
CA GLU A 27 4.46 1.44 -12.31
C GLU A 27 3.20 0.61 -11.99
N GLU A 28 2.10 1.27 -11.64
CA GLU A 28 0.81 0.61 -11.38
C GLU A 28 0.26 -0.07 -12.63
N ALA A 29 0.32 0.61 -13.77
CA ALA A 29 -0.07 0.04 -15.06
C ALA A 29 0.82 -1.16 -15.43
N HIS A 30 2.14 -1.06 -15.21
CA HIS A 30 3.06 -2.18 -15.42
C HIS A 30 2.70 -3.37 -14.51
N TYR A 31 2.47 -3.11 -13.23
CA TYR A 31 2.09 -4.14 -12.25
C TYR A 31 0.81 -4.88 -12.67
N ILE A 32 -0.26 -4.14 -12.96
CA ILE A 32 -1.55 -4.74 -13.36
C ILE A 32 -1.46 -5.47 -14.70
N ASN A 33 -0.75 -4.90 -15.69
CA ASN A 33 -0.74 -5.47 -17.04
C ASN A 33 0.28 -6.60 -17.23
N LYS A 34 1.47 -6.47 -16.63
CA LYS A 34 2.60 -7.37 -16.88
C LYS A 34 2.81 -8.40 -15.78
N VAL A 35 2.69 -7.96 -14.51
CA VAL A 35 2.89 -8.84 -13.37
C VAL A 35 1.62 -9.65 -13.10
N MET A 36 0.50 -8.97 -12.85
CA MET A 36 -0.78 -9.62 -12.54
C MET A 36 -1.56 -10.07 -13.77
N ARG A 37 -1.22 -9.55 -14.96
CA ARG A 37 -1.81 -9.93 -16.27
C ARG A 37 -3.33 -9.80 -16.30
N ILE A 38 -3.87 -8.79 -15.62
CA ILE A 38 -5.30 -8.55 -15.56
C ILE A 38 -5.80 -8.02 -16.90
N LYS A 39 -6.81 -8.68 -17.45
CA LYS A 39 -7.45 -8.29 -18.72
C LYS A 39 -8.46 -7.17 -18.52
N ASN A 40 -8.72 -6.40 -19.58
CA ASN A 40 -9.81 -5.43 -19.59
C ASN A 40 -11.16 -6.12 -19.29
N GLY A 41 -12.03 -5.43 -18.58
CA GLY A 41 -13.33 -5.94 -18.09
C GLY A 41 -13.25 -6.76 -16.80
N LYS A 42 -12.06 -7.05 -16.27
CA LYS A 42 -11.91 -7.76 -14.99
C LYS A 42 -12.00 -6.80 -13.81
N GLU A 43 -12.64 -7.27 -12.73
CA GLU A 43 -12.70 -6.56 -11.46
C GLU A 43 -11.39 -6.69 -10.68
N ILE A 44 -11.04 -5.63 -9.98
CA ILE A 44 -9.97 -5.58 -8.98
C ILE A 44 -10.44 -4.78 -7.77
N PHE A 45 -9.74 -4.92 -6.65
CA PHE A 45 -9.93 -4.07 -5.49
C PHE A 45 -8.95 -2.90 -5.48
N ILE A 46 -9.43 -1.73 -5.04
CA ILE A 46 -8.63 -0.55 -4.76
C ILE A 46 -8.78 -0.19 -3.30
N ALA A 47 -7.69 -0.11 -2.56
CA ALA A 47 -7.67 0.36 -1.18
C ALA A 47 -6.92 1.70 -1.07
N ASN A 48 -7.34 2.57 -0.15
CA ASN A 48 -6.67 3.86 0.08
C ASN A 48 -5.58 3.80 1.17
N GLY A 49 -5.39 2.64 1.80
CA GLY A 49 -4.49 2.51 2.95
C GLY A 49 -4.94 3.29 4.20
N ALA A 50 -6.19 3.75 4.21
CA ALA A 50 -6.84 4.52 5.27
C ALA A 50 -8.26 4.00 5.57
N GLY A 51 -8.42 2.68 5.55
CA GLY A 51 -9.63 1.98 5.98
C GLY A 51 -10.68 1.76 4.89
N SER A 52 -10.52 2.25 3.66
CA SER A 52 -11.54 2.11 2.63
C SER A 52 -11.09 1.24 1.46
N LEU A 53 -12.02 0.45 0.94
CA LEU A 53 -11.86 -0.46 -0.18
C LEU A 53 -12.97 -0.24 -1.21
N TRP A 54 -12.62 -0.15 -2.47
CA TRP A 54 -13.55 -0.06 -3.59
C TRP A 54 -13.35 -1.22 -4.56
N LYS A 55 -14.39 -1.56 -5.28
CA LYS A 55 -14.30 -2.35 -6.50
C LYS A 55 -14.05 -1.44 -7.69
N ALA A 56 -13.20 -1.88 -8.60
CA ALA A 56 -12.95 -1.20 -9.85
C ALA A 56 -12.88 -2.19 -11.00
N ILE A 57 -13.19 -1.74 -12.20
CA ILE A 57 -13.10 -2.51 -13.44
C ILE A 57 -11.96 -1.93 -14.26
N LYS A 58 -11.09 -2.80 -14.77
CA LYS A 58 -10.06 -2.39 -15.71
C LYS A 58 -10.69 -2.06 -17.06
N VAL A 59 -10.66 -0.79 -17.44
CA VAL A 59 -11.23 -0.30 -18.71
C VAL A 59 -10.18 -0.31 -19.82
N LYS A 60 -8.98 0.20 -19.50
CA LYS A 60 -7.83 0.28 -20.41
C LYS A 60 -6.55 -0.13 -19.69
N ASN A 61 -5.42 -0.14 -20.42
CA ASN A 61 -4.13 -0.51 -19.86
C ASN A 61 -3.66 0.43 -18.72
N ASP A 62 -4.12 1.65 -18.73
CA ASP A 62 -3.72 2.74 -17.83
C ASP A 62 -4.90 3.36 -17.05
N CYS A 63 -6.09 2.74 -17.13
CA CYS A 63 -7.29 3.31 -16.52
C CYS A 63 -8.16 2.24 -15.87
N LEU A 64 -8.61 2.55 -14.65
CA LEU A 64 -9.59 1.79 -13.89
C LEU A 64 -10.84 2.64 -13.65
N GLU A 65 -12.01 2.05 -13.78
CA GLU A 65 -13.28 2.67 -13.40
C GLU A 65 -13.70 2.16 -12.02
N ILE A 66 -13.79 3.07 -11.05
CA ILE A 66 -14.21 2.74 -9.69
C ILE A 66 -15.72 2.62 -9.62
N ILE A 67 -16.21 1.48 -9.14
CA ILE A 67 -17.63 1.24 -8.93
C ILE A 67 -18.07 2.00 -7.67
N LYS A 68 -19.02 2.93 -7.80
CA LYS A 68 -19.59 3.71 -6.69
C LYS A 68 -18.52 4.42 -5.84
N LEU A 69 -17.72 5.30 -6.45
CA LEU A 69 -16.64 6.06 -5.79
C LEU A 69 -17.07 6.69 -4.44
N LYS A 70 -18.29 7.26 -4.38
CA LYS A 70 -18.81 7.91 -3.15
C LYS A 70 -19.16 6.95 -2.01
N LYS A 71 -19.24 5.64 -2.30
CA LYS A 71 -19.58 4.62 -1.30
C LYS A 71 -18.61 3.45 -1.44
N PRO A 72 -17.60 3.34 -0.56
CA PRO A 72 -16.69 2.21 -0.59
C PRO A 72 -17.43 0.87 -0.44
N TYR A 73 -16.88 -0.18 -1.02
CA TYR A 73 -17.36 -1.55 -0.89
C TYR A 73 -17.21 -2.04 0.54
N LEU A 74 -16.12 -1.69 1.19
CA LEU A 74 -15.83 -1.97 2.59
C LEU A 74 -15.17 -0.74 3.22
N PHE A 75 -15.57 -0.43 4.45
CA PHE A 75 -14.96 0.58 5.29
C PHE A 75 -14.66 -0.03 6.66
N GLN A 76 -13.45 0.15 7.14
CA GLN A 76 -12.99 -0.24 8.48
C GLN A 76 -12.55 1.02 9.21
N GLU A 77 -13.17 1.29 10.34
CA GLU A 77 -12.72 2.36 11.24
C GLU A 77 -11.31 2.05 11.76
N GLN A 78 -10.55 3.10 12.02
CA GLN A 78 -9.25 2.94 12.65
C GLN A 78 -9.45 2.55 14.12
N GLU A 79 -8.65 1.60 14.59
CA GLU A 79 -8.66 1.21 15.99
C GLU A 79 -8.28 2.40 16.90
N ILE A 80 -8.91 2.49 18.07
CA ILE A 80 -8.63 3.54 19.05
C ILE A 80 -7.20 3.43 19.58
N TYR A 81 -6.72 2.20 19.76
CA TYR A 81 -5.36 1.90 20.21
C TYR A 81 -4.51 1.42 19.06
N LEU A 82 -3.47 2.20 18.74
CA LEU A 82 -2.52 1.86 17.71
C LEU A 82 -1.32 1.14 18.33
N LEU A 83 -0.93 0.04 17.69
CA LEU A 83 0.24 -0.73 18.11
C LEU A 83 1.47 -0.26 17.34
N GLY A 84 2.45 0.28 18.05
CA GLY A 84 3.71 0.75 17.48
C GLY A 84 4.91 -0.09 17.89
N ILE A 85 5.93 -0.13 17.04
CA ILE A 85 7.22 -0.72 17.33
C ILE A 85 8.36 0.23 17.00
N ALA A 86 9.34 0.34 17.90
CA ALA A 86 10.59 1.04 17.67
C ALA A 86 11.72 0.02 17.43
N VAL A 87 12.39 0.11 16.28
CA VAL A 87 13.38 -0.90 15.84
C VAL A 87 14.68 -0.23 15.46
N VAL A 88 15.78 -0.64 16.12
CA VAL A 88 17.12 -0.26 15.66
C VAL A 88 17.38 -0.90 14.29
N ILE A 89 17.70 -0.06 13.29
CA ILE A 89 17.93 -0.56 11.93
C ILE A 89 19.13 -1.53 11.94
N PRO A 90 18.90 -2.83 11.64
CA PRO A 90 19.98 -3.82 11.61
C PRO A 90 20.87 -3.60 10.38
N LYS A 91 22.02 -4.27 10.35
CA LYS A 91 22.94 -4.25 9.19
C LYS A 91 22.28 -4.81 7.92
N SER A 92 21.39 -5.79 8.07
CA SER A 92 20.60 -6.43 7.01
C SER A 92 19.24 -6.88 7.54
N GLY A 93 18.26 -7.14 6.66
CA GLY A 93 16.95 -7.70 7.02
C GLY A 93 15.93 -6.69 7.55
N PHE A 94 16.20 -5.38 7.54
CA PHE A 94 15.21 -4.40 7.98
C PHE A 94 13.94 -4.39 7.12
N GLU A 95 14.10 -4.66 5.82
CA GLU A 95 12.97 -4.76 4.88
C GLU A 95 12.05 -5.94 5.21
N ASP A 96 12.61 -7.06 5.67
CA ASP A 96 11.83 -8.22 6.12
C ASP A 96 11.07 -7.90 7.42
N ILE A 97 11.70 -7.13 8.33
CA ILE A 97 11.02 -6.65 9.56
C ILE A 97 9.82 -5.78 9.19
N LEU A 98 9.98 -4.84 8.25
CA LEU A 98 8.87 -3.98 7.79
C LEU A 98 7.72 -4.81 7.24
N LYS A 99 8.04 -5.82 6.43
CA LYS A 99 7.05 -6.73 5.84
C LYS A 99 6.31 -7.50 6.94
N MET A 100 7.04 -8.17 7.84
CA MET A 100 6.44 -8.93 8.94
C MET A 100 5.59 -8.03 9.86
N CYS A 101 6.10 -6.87 10.25
CA CYS A 101 5.35 -5.92 11.07
C CYS A 101 4.05 -5.50 10.40
N THR A 102 4.07 -5.27 9.09
CA THR A 102 2.87 -4.94 8.33
C THR A 102 1.88 -6.10 8.32
N GLU A 103 2.34 -7.33 8.06
CA GLU A 103 1.51 -8.53 7.98
C GLU A 103 0.83 -8.87 9.32
N ILE A 104 1.52 -8.69 10.45
CA ILE A 104 0.97 -8.98 11.79
C ILE A 104 0.11 -7.87 12.39
N GLY A 105 -0.02 -6.71 11.70
CA GLY A 105 -0.94 -5.68 12.12
C GLY A 105 -0.34 -4.50 12.88
N ILE A 106 0.97 -4.31 12.89
CA ILE A 106 1.59 -3.10 13.46
C ILE A 106 1.11 -1.87 12.70
N ASP A 107 0.78 -0.79 13.42
CA ASP A 107 0.24 0.46 12.85
C ASP A 107 1.30 1.55 12.72
N PHE A 108 2.36 1.48 13.53
CA PHE A 108 3.42 2.48 13.53
C PHE A 108 4.79 1.82 13.70
N ILE A 109 5.72 2.12 12.80
CA ILE A 109 7.09 1.59 12.82
C ILE A 109 8.05 2.76 12.92
N GLN A 110 8.78 2.87 14.05
CA GLN A 110 9.79 3.90 14.26
C GLN A 110 11.20 3.32 14.05
N PRO A 111 11.87 3.66 12.93
CA PRO A 111 13.27 3.31 12.76
C PRO A 111 14.16 4.08 13.74
N LEU A 112 15.05 3.39 14.43
CA LEU A 112 16.03 3.97 15.32
C LEU A 112 17.44 3.79 14.79
N PHE A 113 18.29 4.77 15.05
CA PHE A 113 19.73 4.72 14.77
C PHE A 113 20.50 4.46 16.06
N SER A 114 21.44 3.51 16.01
CA SER A 114 22.35 3.25 17.12
C SER A 114 23.67 4.02 16.92
N GLU A 115 24.26 4.53 17.99
CA GLU A 115 25.60 5.16 17.96
C GLU A 115 26.69 4.22 17.39
N ARG A 116 26.51 2.91 17.59
CA ARG A 116 27.42 1.86 17.10
C ARG A 116 27.15 1.42 15.66
N GLN A 117 26.21 2.05 14.98
CA GLN A 117 25.85 1.69 13.59
C GLN A 117 26.97 2.12 12.63
N VAL A 118 27.49 1.17 11.87
CA VAL A 118 28.65 1.35 10.97
C VAL A 118 28.33 2.28 9.79
N ASN A 119 27.07 2.39 9.38
CA ASN A 119 26.62 3.18 8.23
C ASN A 119 26.01 4.53 8.65
N LYS A 120 26.85 5.52 8.96
CA LYS A 120 26.41 6.90 9.26
C LYS A 120 25.91 7.69 8.04
N ASN A 121 26.21 7.24 6.82
CA ASN A 121 25.83 7.91 5.56
C ASN A 121 24.62 7.27 4.90
N LEU A 122 23.54 7.08 5.66
CA LEU A 122 22.29 6.60 5.10
C LEU A 122 21.56 7.76 4.40
N ASN A 123 21.41 7.68 3.08
CA ASN A 123 20.44 8.53 2.38
C ASN A 123 19.03 8.11 2.83
N PHE A 124 18.61 8.69 3.96
CA PHE A 124 17.36 8.33 4.64
C PHE A 124 16.16 8.53 3.73
N SER A 125 16.10 9.63 2.96
CA SER A 125 15.00 9.93 2.06
C SER A 125 14.81 8.83 1.00
N ARG A 126 15.89 8.34 0.41
CA ARG A 126 15.82 7.25 -0.57
C ARG A 126 15.39 5.93 0.06
N LYS A 127 15.86 5.65 1.28
CA LYS A 127 15.44 4.46 2.02
C LYS A 127 13.96 4.52 2.41
N LEU A 128 13.49 5.67 2.86
CA LEU A 128 12.10 5.87 3.23
C LEU A 128 11.15 5.61 2.04
N LEU A 129 11.50 6.06 0.84
CA LEU A 129 10.73 5.74 -0.37
C LEU A 129 10.66 4.23 -0.61
N ARG A 130 11.81 3.54 -0.50
CA ARG A 130 11.85 2.08 -0.66
C ARG A 130 11.07 1.35 0.42
N TRP A 131 11.19 1.76 1.68
CA TRP A 131 10.46 1.17 2.81
C TRP A 131 8.95 1.34 2.66
N ASN A 132 8.49 2.53 2.21
CA ASN A 132 7.09 2.76 1.89
C ASN A 132 6.58 1.86 0.77
N SER A 133 7.40 1.55 -0.24
CA SER A 133 7.05 0.59 -1.30
C SER A 133 6.87 -0.82 -0.74
N ILE A 134 7.78 -1.27 0.12
CA ILE A 134 7.71 -2.59 0.77
C ILE A 134 6.48 -2.71 1.66
N ILE A 135 6.21 -1.68 2.46
CA ILE A 135 5.00 -1.64 3.30
C ILE A 135 3.74 -1.70 2.41
N LYS A 136 3.71 -0.94 1.30
CA LYS A 136 2.60 -0.98 0.35
C LYS A 136 2.37 -2.39 -0.19
N GLU A 137 3.41 -3.06 -0.66
CA GLU A 137 3.34 -4.44 -1.15
C GLU A 137 2.84 -5.41 -0.06
N ALA A 138 3.33 -5.26 1.17
CA ALA A 138 2.90 -6.10 2.30
C ALA A 138 1.43 -5.86 2.68
N VAL A 139 0.93 -4.62 2.62
CA VAL A 139 -0.48 -4.29 2.84
C VAL A 139 -1.35 -4.90 1.73
N GLU A 140 -0.92 -4.86 0.47
CA GLU A 140 -1.62 -5.49 -0.65
C GLU A 140 -1.72 -7.01 -0.48
N GLN A 141 -0.65 -7.66 -0.03
CA GLN A 141 -0.60 -9.12 0.18
C GLN A 141 -1.35 -9.59 1.43
N SER A 142 -1.28 -8.83 2.53
CA SER A 142 -1.95 -9.17 3.79
C SER A 142 -3.42 -8.71 3.83
N GLU A 143 -3.90 -8.09 2.77
CA GLU A 143 -5.27 -7.57 2.64
C GLU A 143 -5.68 -6.52 3.69
N ARG A 144 -4.73 -5.88 4.36
CA ARG A 144 -5.01 -4.82 5.31
C ARG A 144 -5.65 -3.61 4.63
N LEU A 145 -6.52 -2.91 5.35
CA LEU A 145 -7.11 -1.64 4.89
C LEU A 145 -6.37 -0.42 5.43
N TRP A 146 -5.64 -0.60 6.54
CA TRP A 146 -4.82 0.44 7.16
C TRP A 146 -3.34 0.18 6.90
N LYS A 147 -2.70 1.14 6.23
CA LYS A 147 -1.26 1.10 5.96
C LYS A 147 -0.51 1.61 7.19
N PRO A 148 0.53 0.90 7.70
CA PRO A 148 1.35 1.41 8.79
C PRO A 148 2.08 2.70 8.40
N PHE A 149 2.30 3.55 9.41
CA PHE A 149 3.20 4.70 9.30
C PHE A 149 4.64 4.27 9.57
N ILE A 150 5.60 4.91 8.88
CA ILE A 150 7.03 4.75 9.09
C ILE A 150 7.74 6.11 9.07
#